data_521477cf5c6db2f942cb29f3650e18e3
#
_entry.id   521477cf5c6db2f942cb29f3650e18e3
#
_cell.length_a   1.000
_cell.length_b   1.000
_cell.length_c   1.000
_cell.angle_alpha   90.00
_cell.angle_beta   90.00
_cell.angle_gamma   90.00
#
_symmetry.space_group_name_H-M   'P 1'
#
loop_
_entity.id
_entity.type
_entity.pdbx_description
1 polymer ?
#
loop_
_entity_poly.entity_id
_entity_poly.type
_entity_poly.pdbx_seq_one_letter_code
_entity_poly.pdbx_strand_id
1 'polypeptide(L)'
;SPQMKGNNMSDNKNVNQDKGLQGNEKIEQAITTLQQEATQEMLAHTLTAIRRRMRENGQFILSVELPTGDNQLRIGTVKTGDGKVWWAAFTSFEEELKGSGSVMSTFLSDMEKLFTAALGTEGINGVIVNPWNRTLMMDKNLIQIVLGNQHS
;
A
#
# COMPACT_ATOMS: atom_id res chain seq x y z
N SER A 1 -29.39 -15.78 11.85
CA SER A 1 -29.13 -15.74 11.74
C SER A 1 -28.89 -15.73 11.58
N PRO A 2 -29.06 -15.77 11.63
CA PRO A 2 -28.62 -15.55 11.56
C PRO A 2 -28.23 -15.36 11.39
N GLN A 3 -28.39 -15.29 11.45
CA GLN A 3 -27.98 -14.96 11.37
C GLN A 3 -27.32 -14.84 11.29
N MET A 4 -27.50 -14.95 11.27
CA MET A 4 -26.91 -14.76 11.14
C MET A 4 -26.31 -14.82 11.00
N LYS A 5 -26.46 -14.87 10.93
CA LYS A 5 -25.88 -14.92 10.79
C LYS A 5 -25.14 -15.07 10.42
N GLY A 6 -25.15 -15.35 10.26
CA GLY A 6 -24.40 -15.45 9.82
C GLY A 6 -23.72 -15.37 9.35
N ASN A 7 -23.73 -15.47 9.13
CA ASN A 7 -23.20 -15.32 8.72
C ASN A 7 -22.57 -15.02 8.54
N ASN A 8 -22.63 -14.99 8.33
CA ASN A 8 -21.83 -14.49 8.30
C ASN A 8 -20.69 -14.29 9.15
N MET A 9 -20.29 -15.14 9.59
CA MET A 9 -19.33 -14.97 10.62
C MET A 9 -17.93 -14.81 10.14
N SER A 10 -17.54 -15.49 9.11
CA SER A 10 -16.26 -15.30 8.48
C SER A 10 -16.14 -13.87 7.93
N ASP A 11 -17.25 -13.35 7.48
CA ASP A 11 -17.27 -11.96 7.02
C ASP A 11 -16.95 -11.01 8.16
N ASN A 12 -17.45 -11.31 9.34
CA ASN A 12 -17.16 -10.49 10.50
C ASN A 12 -15.69 -10.52 10.86
N LYS A 13 -15.08 -11.70 10.78
CA LYS A 13 -13.66 -11.80 11.04
C LYS A 13 -12.85 -11.03 10.03
N ASN A 14 -13.24 -11.09 8.77
CA ASN A 14 -12.55 -10.35 7.73
C ASN A 14 -12.64 -8.87 7.96
N VAL A 15 -13.81 -8.38 8.37
CA VAL A 15 -13.96 -6.97 8.64
C VAL A 15 -13.01 -6.55 9.77
N ASN A 16 -12.91 -7.34 10.82
CA ASN A 16 -12.02 -7.02 11.92
C ASN A 16 -10.56 -7.05 11.49
N GLN A 17 -10.19 -8.05 10.71
CA GLN A 17 -8.82 -8.17 10.23
C GLN A 17 -8.47 -7.03 9.29
N ASP A 18 -9.44 -6.54 8.56
CA ASP A 18 -9.22 -5.52 7.55
C ASP A 18 -9.46 -4.12 8.07
N LYS A 19 -9.55 -3.96 9.39
CA LYS A 19 -9.84 -2.65 9.94
C LYS A 19 -8.84 -1.60 9.48
N GLY A 20 -7.58 -1.97 9.39
CA GLY A 20 -6.56 -1.06 8.91
C GLY A 20 -6.69 -0.72 7.44
N LEU A 21 -7.49 -1.48 6.69
CA LEU A 21 -7.72 -1.22 5.27
C LEU A 21 -8.99 -0.41 5.03
N GLN A 22 -9.84 -0.27 6.04
CA GLN A 22 -11.07 0.49 5.88
C GLN A 22 -10.75 1.95 5.65
N GLY A 23 -11.33 2.51 4.62
CA GLY A 23 -11.04 3.88 4.22
C GLY A 23 -9.99 3.97 3.14
N ASN A 24 -9.30 2.89 2.82
CA ASN A 24 -8.30 2.92 1.75
C ASN A 24 -8.92 3.16 0.39
N GLU A 25 -10.22 2.92 0.24
CA GLU A 25 -10.90 3.24 -1.01
C GLU A 25 -10.80 4.73 -1.33
N LYS A 26 -10.61 5.57 -0.33
CA LYS A 26 -10.42 7.00 -0.59
C LYS A 26 -9.08 7.25 -1.28
N ILE A 27 -8.05 6.48 -0.92
CA ILE A 27 -6.78 6.57 -1.62
C ILE A 27 -6.96 6.07 -3.05
N GLU A 28 -7.68 4.98 -3.24
CA GLU A 28 -7.90 4.41 -4.56
C GLU A 28 -8.63 5.39 -5.46
N GLN A 29 -9.64 6.05 -4.93
CA GLN A 29 -10.39 7.05 -5.70
C GLN A 29 -9.50 8.24 -6.07
N ALA A 30 -8.67 8.68 -5.14
CA ALA A 30 -7.77 9.80 -5.41
C ALA A 30 -6.77 9.44 -6.50
N ILE A 31 -6.24 8.22 -6.47
CA ILE A 31 -5.31 7.78 -7.51
C ILE A 31 -6.01 7.73 -8.86
N THR A 32 -7.24 7.22 -8.89
CA THR A 32 -7.99 7.17 -10.15
C THR A 32 -8.16 8.56 -10.72
N THR A 33 -8.53 9.53 -9.89
CA THR A 33 -8.68 10.91 -10.35
C THR A 33 -7.35 11.47 -10.83
N LEU A 34 -6.27 11.19 -10.10
CA LEU A 34 -4.94 11.65 -10.50
C LEU A 34 -4.54 11.08 -11.85
N GLN A 35 -4.88 9.83 -12.12
CA GLN A 35 -4.57 9.23 -13.42
C GLN A 35 -5.35 9.90 -14.55
N GLN A 36 -6.54 10.39 -14.26
CA GLN A 36 -7.35 11.09 -15.26
C GLN A 36 -6.91 12.53 -15.43
N GLU A 37 -6.47 13.18 -14.36
CA GLU A 37 -6.03 14.57 -14.35
C GLU A 37 -4.74 14.66 -13.59
N ALA A 38 -3.62 14.51 -14.29
CA ALA A 38 -2.31 14.47 -13.68
C ALA A 38 -1.81 15.87 -13.39
N THR A 39 -2.36 16.50 -12.35
CA THR A 39 -2.00 17.84 -11.95
C THR A 39 -1.35 17.79 -10.57
N GLN A 40 -0.63 18.87 -10.23
CA GLN A 40 -0.06 18.98 -8.89
C GLN A 40 -1.14 19.04 -7.83
N GLU A 41 -2.29 19.63 -8.15
CA GLU A 41 -3.38 19.68 -7.19
C GLU A 41 -3.91 18.28 -6.90
N MET A 42 -4.06 17.46 -7.92
CA MET A 42 -4.53 16.09 -7.71
C MET A 42 -3.50 15.25 -6.99
N LEU A 43 -2.21 15.48 -7.26
CA LEU A 43 -1.17 14.78 -6.51
C LEU A 43 -1.23 15.19 -5.04
N ALA A 44 -1.35 16.48 -4.76
CA ALA A 44 -1.43 16.95 -3.37
C ALA A 44 -2.65 16.36 -2.68
N HIS A 45 -3.78 16.27 -3.39
CA HIS A 45 -4.99 15.67 -2.84
C HIS A 45 -4.76 14.20 -2.49
N THR A 46 -4.07 13.48 -3.38
CA THR A 46 -3.79 12.06 -3.15
C THR A 46 -2.88 11.88 -1.93
N LEU A 47 -1.84 12.71 -1.83
CA LEU A 47 -0.94 12.63 -0.69
C LEU A 47 -1.67 12.97 0.61
N THR A 48 -2.63 13.90 0.56
CA THR A 48 -3.44 14.24 1.71
C THR A 48 -4.29 13.06 2.14
N ALA A 49 -4.87 12.35 1.17
CA ALA A 49 -5.68 11.17 1.48
C ALA A 49 -4.83 10.10 2.17
N ILE A 50 -3.60 9.90 1.69
CA ILE A 50 -2.71 8.93 2.32
C ILE A 50 -2.35 9.37 3.74
N ARG A 51 -2.01 10.65 3.91
CA ARG A 51 -1.65 11.16 5.23
C ARG A 51 -2.81 11.01 6.21
N ARG A 52 -4.03 11.26 5.76
CA ARG A 52 -5.19 11.10 6.61
C ARG A 52 -5.36 9.66 7.05
N ARG A 53 -5.17 8.73 6.13
CA ARG A 53 -5.26 7.32 6.50
C ARG A 53 -4.15 6.93 7.47
N MET A 54 -2.94 7.48 7.29
CA MET A 54 -1.86 7.22 8.24
C MET A 54 -2.25 7.64 9.65
N ARG A 55 -2.89 8.79 9.78
CA ARG A 55 -3.31 9.30 11.09
C ARG A 55 -4.41 8.45 11.70
N GLU A 56 -5.13 7.71 10.88
CA GLU A 56 -6.17 6.81 11.33
C GLU A 56 -5.64 5.39 11.54
N ASN A 57 -4.32 5.24 11.55
CA ASN A 57 -3.65 3.95 11.70
C ASN A 57 -3.91 3.04 10.49
N GLY A 58 -3.99 3.63 9.32
CA GLY A 58 -4.19 2.88 8.09
C GLY A 58 -3.03 1.97 7.77
N GLN A 59 -3.33 0.89 7.06
CA GLN A 59 -2.35 -0.13 6.72
C GLN A 59 -2.40 -0.42 5.23
N PHE A 60 -1.27 -0.90 4.72
CA PHE A 60 -1.18 -1.48 3.38
C PHE A 60 -0.99 -2.98 3.51
N ILE A 61 -1.33 -3.69 2.45
CA ILE A 61 -1.00 -5.10 2.30
C ILE A 61 0.35 -5.19 1.60
N LEU A 62 1.24 -5.99 2.16
CA LEU A 62 2.53 -6.27 1.55
C LEU A 62 2.60 -7.74 1.21
N SER A 63 3.23 -8.07 0.08
CA SER A 63 3.51 -9.46 -0.23
C SER A 63 4.90 -9.83 0.31
N VAL A 64 5.09 -11.11 0.55
CA VAL A 64 6.34 -11.62 1.10
C VAL A 64 6.98 -12.51 0.06
N GLU A 65 8.24 -12.23 -0.26
CA GLU A 65 9.02 -13.09 -1.14
C GLU A 65 9.60 -14.23 -0.32
N LEU A 66 9.58 -15.42 -0.89
CA LEU A 66 10.14 -16.58 -0.23
C LEU A 66 11.64 -16.43 -0.09
N PRO A 67 12.22 -16.90 1.02
CA PRO A 67 13.65 -16.78 1.21
C PRO A 67 14.41 -17.65 0.21
N THR A 68 15.55 -17.15 -0.23
CA THR A 68 16.42 -17.87 -1.17
C THR A 68 17.81 -17.93 -0.56
N GLY A 69 18.02 -18.86 0.34
CA GLY A 69 19.34 -19.10 0.86
C GLY A 69 19.65 -18.50 2.20
N ASP A 70 19.13 -17.33 2.52
CA ASP A 70 19.46 -16.66 3.77
C ASP A 70 18.33 -16.73 4.80
N ASN A 71 17.23 -17.38 4.47
CA ASN A 71 16.08 -17.56 5.37
C ASN A 71 15.46 -16.28 5.87
N GLN A 72 15.70 -15.16 5.18
CA GLN A 72 15.09 -13.90 5.55
C GLN A 72 13.89 -13.65 4.67
N LEU A 73 12.79 -13.23 5.29
CA LEU A 73 11.62 -12.81 4.56
C LEU A 73 11.86 -11.40 4.02
N ARG A 74 11.42 -11.17 2.80
CA ARG A 74 11.59 -9.88 2.15
C ARG A 74 10.27 -9.40 1.63
N ILE A 75 10.09 -8.08 1.69
CA ILE A 75 8.92 -7.46 1.11
C ILE A 75 9.01 -7.57 -0.40
N GLY A 76 7.89 -7.93 -1.02
CA GLY A 76 7.85 -8.04 -2.47
C GLY A 76 8.19 -6.74 -3.15
N THR A 77 8.92 -6.82 -4.24
CA THR A 77 9.38 -5.66 -4.98
C THR A 77 8.87 -5.68 -6.41
N VAL A 78 8.87 -4.50 -7.01
CA VAL A 78 8.59 -4.34 -8.43
C VAL A 78 9.74 -3.55 -9.03
N LYS A 79 10.24 -4.03 -10.17
CA LYS A 79 11.29 -3.33 -10.90
C LYS A 79 10.66 -2.66 -12.10
N THR A 80 10.84 -1.35 -12.22
CA THR A 80 10.30 -0.60 -13.34
C THR A 80 11.28 -0.61 -14.51
N GLY A 81 10.78 -0.21 -15.68
CA GLY A 81 11.57 -0.29 -16.92
C GLY A 81 12.83 0.55 -16.89
N ASP A 82 12.90 1.54 -16.02
CA ASP A 82 14.10 2.38 -15.88
C ASP A 82 15.13 1.76 -14.93
N GLY A 83 14.91 0.54 -14.48
CA GLY A 83 15.84 -0.14 -13.59
C GLY A 83 15.65 0.14 -12.12
N LYS A 84 14.67 0.95 -11.76
CA LYS A 84 14.43 1.28 -10.36
C LYS A 84 13.63 0.18 -9.68
N VAL A 85 13.88 0.00 -8.40
CA VAL A 85 13.24 -1.04 -7.60
C VAL A 85 12.37 -0.37 -6.54
N TRP A 86 11.18 -0.92 -6.34
CA TRP A 86 10.18 -0.36 -5.43
C TRP A 86 9.60 -1.45 -4.57
N TRP A 87 9.31 -1.13 -3.33
CA TRP A 87 8.51 -2.03 -2.50
C TRP A 87 7.05 -1.93 -2.96
N ALA A 88 6.40 -3.07 -3.15
CA ALA A 88 5.01 -3.10 -3.59
C ALA A 88 4.09 -3.09 -2.38
N ALA A 89 3.10 -2.19 -2.41
CA ALA A 89 2.09 -2.09 -1.37
C ALA A 89 0.74 -2.02 -2.02
N PHE A 90 -0.28 -2.55 -1.36
CA PHE A 90 -1.62 -2.62 -1.93
C PHE A 90 -2.62 -2.04 -0.95
N THR A 91 -3.62 -1.34 -1.50
CA THR A 91 -4.65 -0.74 -0.67
C THR A 91 -5.74 -1.73 -0.29
N SER A 92 -5.85 -2.84 -1.02
CA SER A 92 -6.85 -3.87 -0.76
C SER A 92 -6.35 -5.19 -1.30
N PHE A 93 -6.97 -6.28 -0.82
CA PHE A 93 -6.63 -7.60 -1.35
C PHE A 93 -7.04 -7.74 -2.81
N GLU A 94 -8.08 -7.02 -3.21
CA GLU A 94 -8.48 -7.03 -4.61
C GLU A 94 -7.35 -6.49 -5.50
N GLU A 95 -6.69 -5.44 -5.07
CA GLU A 95 -5.56 -4.89 -5.83
C GLU A 95 -4.38 -5.84 -5.85
N GLU A 96 -4.13 -6.51 -4.73
CA GLU A 96 -3.03 -7.45 -4.67
C GLU A 96 -3.23 -8.63 -5.62
N LEU A 97 -4.46 -9.11 -5.71
CA LEU A 97 -4.75 -10.27 -6.55
C LEU A 97 -4.69 -9.98 -8.04
N LYS A 98 -4.75 -8.72 -8.44
CA LYS A 98 -4.80 -8.39 -9.87
C LYS A 98 -3.50 -8.72 -10.60
N GLY A 99 -2.40 -8.82 -9.87
CA GLY A 99 -1.11 -8.89 -10.56
C GLY A 99 -0.54 -10.26 -10.71
N SER A 100 -0.76 -11.16 -9.77
CA SER A 100 0.06 -12.35 -9.72
C SER A 100 -0.62 -13.58 -10.31
N GLY A 101 -1.91 -13.70 -10.15
CA GLY A 101 -2.55 -14.94 -10.52
C GLY A 101 -2.12 -16.12 -9.67
N SER A 102 -1.24 -15.91 -8.71
CA SER A 102 -0.81 -16.97 -7.81
C SER A 102 -0.97 -16.50 -6.38
N VAL A 103 -1.07 -17.47 -5.48
CA VAL A 103 -1.23 -17.17 -4.07
C VAL A 103 0.12 -16.79 -3.49
N MET A 104 0.20 -15.61 -2.94
CA MET A 104 1.40 -15.13 -2.27
C MET A 104 1.07 -14.91 -0.81
N SER A 105 2.04 -15.12 0.06
CA SER A 105 1.87 -14.76 1.46
C SER A 105 1.83 -13.25 1.59
N THR A 106 0.91 -12.76 2.41
CA THR A 106 0.75 -11.32 2.59
C THR A 106 0.69 -11.01 4.07
N PHE A 107 0.95 -9.76 4.41
CA PHE A 107 0.76 -9.27 5.77
C PHE A 107 0.42 -7.79 5.71
N LEU A 108 -0.16 -7.31 6.81
CA LEU A 108 -0.53 -5.90 6.90
C LEU A 108 0.59 -5.13 7.58
N SER A 109 0.85 -3.94 7.05
CA SER A 109 1.87 -3.06 7.63
C SER A 109 1.28 -1.68 7.79
N ASP A 110 1.55 -1.04 8.93
CA ASP A 110 1.16 0.34 9.11
C ASP A 110 1.80 1.19 8.01
N MET A 111 1.01 2.09 7.45
CA MET A 111 1.51 2.96 6.38
C MET A 111 2.72 3.77 6.85
N GLU A 112 2.61 4.34 8.04
CA GLU A 112 3.69 5.17 8.56
C GLU A 112 4.97 4.37 8.74
N LYS A 113 4.86 3.17 9.29
CA LYS A 113 6.03 2.33 9.50
C LYS A 113 6.67 1.92 8.19
N LEU A 114 5.83 1.59 7.21
CA LEU A 114 6.35 1.20 5.89
C LEU A 114 7.11 2.35 5.25
N PHE A 115 6.52 3.54 5.24
CA PHE A 115 7.16 4.69 4.63
C PHE A 115 8.46 5.05 5.33
N THR A 116 8.45 5.00 6.66
CA THR A 116 9.67 5.30 7.42
C THR A 116 10.78 4.30 7.11
N ALA A 117 10.42 3.02 7.04
CA ALA A 117 11.39 1.99 6.71
C ALA A 117 11.92 2.15 5.29
N ALA A 118 11.06 2.58 4.36
CA ALA A 118 11.49 2.77 2.98
C ALA A 118 12.55 3.85 2.87
N LEU A 119 12.41 4.93 3.66
CA LEU A 119 13.40 6.00 3.63
C LEU A 119 14.78 5.52 4.08
N GLY A 120 14.80 4.56 5.01
CA GLY A 120 16.05 4.06 5.54
C GLY A 120 16.64 2.89 4.79
N THR A 121 15.99 2.44 3.72
CA THR A 121 16.43 1.27 2.99
C THR A 121 17.11 1.69 1.70
N GLU A 122 18.37 1.30 1.56
CA GLU A 122 19.08 1.51 0.31
C GLU A 122 18.68 0.44 -0.68
N GLY A 123 18.79 0.77 -1.95
CA GLY A 123 18.48 -0.20 -3.00
C GLY A 123 17.06 -0.12 -3.52
N ILE A 124 16.19 0.65 -2.86
CA ILE A 124 14.86 0.89 -3.40
C ILE A 124 14.66 2.39 -3.59
N ASN A 125 13.80 2.72 -4.54
CA ASN A 125 13.50 4.12 -4.84
C ASN A 125 12.32 4.64 -4.03
N GLY A 126 11.54 3.75 -3.48
CA GLY A 126 10.36 4.11 -2.70
C GLY A 126 9.37 2.98 -2.66
N VAL A 127 8.11 3.35 -2.56
CA VAL A 127 7.00 2.41 -2.48
C VAL A 127 6.09 2.63 -3.67
N ILE A 128 5.79 1.55 -4.40
CA ILE A 128 4.81 1.62 -5.47
C ILE A 128 3.50 1.07 -4.95
N VAL A 129 2.47 1.92 -4.94
CA VAL A 129 1.16 1.55 -4.43
C VAL A 129 0.33 1.02 -5.60
N ASN A 130 -0.25 -0.15 -5.42
CA ASN A 130 -1.12 -0.79 -6.41
C ASN A 130 -0.44 -0.88 -7.78
N PRO A 131 0.65 -1.63 -7.88
CA PRO A 131 1.45 -1.65 -9.12
C PRO A 131 0.69 -2.17 -10.35
N TRP A 132 -0.42 -2.86 -10.15
CA TRP A 132 -1.14 -3.48 -11.26
C TRP A 132 -2.36 -2.68 -11.72
N ASN A 133 -2.84 -1.73 -10.91
CA ASN A 133 -4.04 -0.95 -11.21
C ASN A 133 -4.10 0.21 -10.23
N ARG A 134 -4.57 1.37 -10.67
CA ARG A 134 -4.64 2.55 -9.81
C ARG A 134 -3.31 2.79 -9.10
N THR A 135 -2.26 2.90 -9.90
CA THR A 135 -0.88 2.90 -9.42
C THR A 135 -0.43 4.30 -9.02
N LEU A 136 0.27 4.36 -7.89
CA LEU A 136 0.93 5.59 -7.46
C LEU A 136 2.35 5.25 -7.06
N MET A 137 3.31 5.92 -7.67
CA MET A 137 4.73 5.71 -7.35
C MET A 137 5.16 6.75 -6.34
N MET A 138 5.48 6.29 -5.14
CA MET A 138 5.89 7.15 -4.05
C MET A 138 7.40 7.09 -3.91
N ASP A 139 8.09 8.00 -4.60
CA ASP A 139 9.54 8.07 -4.41
C ASP A 139 9.84 8.63 -3.01
N LYS A 140 11.11 8.65 -2.65
CA LYS A 140 11.47 9.05 -1.29
C LYS A 140 11.13 10.51 -0.99
N ASN A 141 11.12 11.37 -2.00
CA ASN A 141 10.67 12.74 -1.79
C ASN A 141 9.21 12.81 -1.41
N LEU A 142 8.35 12.08 -2.15
CA LEU A 142 6.93 12.06 -1.84
C LEU A 142 6.67 11.42 -0.49
N ILE A 143 7.45 10.39 -0.16
CA ILE A 143 7.32 9.76 1.15
C ILE A 143 7.63 10.75 2.26
N GLN A 144 8.68 11.55 2.11
CA GLN A 144 9.01 12.56 3.10
C GLN A 144 7.89 13.58 3.26
N ILE A 145 7.29 13.98 2.14
CA ILE A 145 6.18 14.93 2.19
C ILE A 145 5.00 14.33 2.96
N VAL A 146 4.67 13.09 2.67
CA VAL A 146 3.55 12.43 3.34
C VAL A 146 3.81 12.26 4.83
N LEU A 147 5.05 11.98 5.20
CA LEU A 147 5.41 11.83 6.60
C LEU A 147 5.51 13.17 7.32
N GLY A 148 5.57 14.27 6.57
CA GLY A 148 5.68 15.57 7.18
C GLY A 148 7.05 15.91 7.70
N ASN A 149 8.10 15.33 7.13
CA ASN A 149 9.46 15.47 7.62
C ASN A 149 10.25 16.56 6.93
N GLN A 150 9.68 17.22 5.93
CA GLN A 150 10.46 18.12 5.11
C GLN A 150 10.93 19.37 5.84
N HIS A 151 10.35 19.67 6.98
CA HIS A 151 10.72 20.86 7.73
C HIS A 151 11.55 20.54 8.97
N SER A 152 11.88 19.32 9.17
CA SER A 152 12.61 18.93 10.38
C SER A 152 14.10 18.85 10.13
#